data_baa9f71a0ae7d72cb4459adf010b867b
#
_entry.id   baa9f71a0ae7d72cb4459adf010b867b
#
_cell.length_a   1.000
_cell.length_b   1.000
_cell.length_c   1.000
_cell.angle_alpha   90.00
_cell.angle_beta   90.00
_cell.angle_gamma   90.00
#
_symmetry.space_group_name_H-M   'P 1'
#
loop_
_entity.id
_entity.type
_entity.pdbx_description
1 polymer ?
#
loop_
_entity_poly.entity_id
_entity_poly.type
_entity_poly.pdbx_seq_one_letter_code
_entity_poly.pdbx_strand_id
1 'polypeptide(L)'
;MIALDAKKPGVPNVRWRKADPTDPTLASALHKVDTLVHLAVADDPALDRAEQRRRTVTGASVALTAAAATGVRHVVLLSSARVYGAYADNPVPLPDSSPVRARPDGSALDDLLAVEEFAARAARMYPQVETALLRPAVVVGRGIDRPAGGALDGPRLLVVRGTKPIWQFCHTEDLAGAVLTTVLARLTGPLNVGSEGWIEQGEVERILGRRRVELPADAAVGTATRLHAQGVSGDPATQLDYLMHPWAVEAGELRAAGWEPAYTNEEALSSWAQGRPLLPLRITVKGAAVAGGAAAGVSVALVGTAALVRRARRNRRSRR
;
A
#
# COMPACT_ATOMS: atom_id res chain seq x y z
N MET A 1 -8.29 -23.78 8.00
CA MET A 1 -7.91 -22.36 8.15
C MET A 1 -8.63 -21.76 9.35
N ILE A 2 -7.95 -20.90 10.10
CA ILE A 2 -8.50 -20.13 11.23
C ILE A 2 -8.29 -18.65 10.92
N ALA A 3 -9.34 -17.84 10.99
CA ALA A 3 -9.23 -16.39 10.92
C ALA A 3 -9.13 -15.81 12.33
N LEU A 4 -8.18 -14.91 12.51
CA LEU A 4 -7.97 -14.15 13.75
C LEU A 4 -8.33 -12.68 13.46
N ASP A 5 -9.38 -12.18 14.08
CA ASP A 5 -9.84 -10.79 13.86
C ASP A 5 -10.69 -10.35 15.06
N ALA A 6 -10.74 -9.06 15.32
CA ALA A 6 -11.64 -8.48 16.32
C ALA A 6 -13.12 -8.66 15.95
N LYS A 7 -13.43 -8.76 14.65
CA LYS A 7 -14.77 -8.99 14.10
C LYS A 7 -14.82 -10.31 13.34
N LYS A 8 -15.96 -11.01 13.46
CA LYS A 8 -16.16 -12.25 12.70
C LYS A 8 -16.21 -11.94 11.21
N PRO A 9 -15.33 -12.56 10.39
CA PRO A 9 -15.35 -12.39 8.95
C PRO A 9 -16.61 -13.02 8.36
N GLY A 10 -17.18 -12.40 7.32
CA GLY A 10 -18.34 -12.92 6.58
C GLY A 10 -18.00 -14.04 5.59
N VAL A 11 -16.91 -14.79 5.81
CA VAL A 11 -16.43 -15.84 4.91
C VAL A 11 -16.94 -17.20 5.38
N PRO A 12 -17.62 -18.00 4.55
CA PRO A 12 -18.08 -19.33 4.91
C PRO A 12 -16.90 -20.30 5.12
N ASN A 13 -17.12 -21.34 5.94
CA ASN A 13 -16.17 -22.43 6.20
C ASN A 13 -14.82 -22.04 6.82
N VAL A 14 -14.72 -20.85 7.43
CA VAL A 14 -13.56 -20.38 8.16
C VAL A 14 -13.87 -20.45 9.66
N ARG A 15 -13.02 -21.14 10.43
CA ARG A 15 -13.08 -21.03 11.89
C ARG A 15 -12.61 -19.64 12.28
N TRP A 16 -13.35 -18.98 13.14
CA TRP A 16 -12.97 -17.67 13.65
C TRP A 16 -12.64 -17.75 15.13
N ARG A 17 -11.58 -17.06 15.51
CA ARG A 17 -11.23 -16.77 16.90
C ARG A 17 -11.13 -15.26 17.05
N LYS A 18 -11.79 -14.69 18.06
CA LYS A 18 -11.66 -13.27 18.35
C LYS A 18 -10.25 -13.00 18.89
N ALA A 19 -9.51 -12.14 18.21
CA ALA A 19 -8.17 -11.71 18.62
C ALA A 19 -7.90 -10.30 18.11
N ASP A 20 -7.17 -9.52 18.88
CA ASP A 20 -6.57 -8.26 18.41
C ASP A 20 -5.11 -8.57 18.05
N PRO A 21 -4.68 -8.33 16.80
CA PRO A 21 -3.30 -8.59 16.38
C PRO A 21 -2.27 -7.73 17.13
N THR A 22 -2.71 -6.67 17.81
CA THR A 22 -1.82 -5.80 18.59
C THR A 22 -1.78 -6.17 20.09
N ASP A 23 -2.56 -7.17 20.52
CA ASP A 23 -2.63 -7.62 21.91
C ASP A 23 -1.72 -8.86 22.10
N PRO A 24 -0.83 -8.87 23.11
CA PRO A 24 0.00 -10.04 23.45
C PRO A 24 -0.79 -11.33 23.71
N THR A 25 -2.07 -11.23 24.07
CA THR A 25 -2.96 -12.40 24.22
C THR A 25 -3.21 -13.16 22.90
N LEU A 26 -2.77 -12.62 21.74
CA LEU A 26 -2.76 -13.30 20.47
C LEU A 26 -2.12 -14.70 20.57
N ALA A 27 -1.09 -14.87 21.43
CA ALA A 27 -0.44 -16.15 21.65
C ALA A 27 -1.42 -17.25 22.03
N SER A 28 -2.43 -16.95 22.85
CA SER A 28 -3.45 -17.95 23.25
C SER A 28 -4.31 -18.43 22.08
N ALA A 29 -4.46 -17.59 21.04
CA ALA A 29 -5.22 -17.92 19.84
C ALA A 29 -4.41 -18.74 18.82
N LEU A 30 -3.09 -18.91 19.01
CA LEU A 30 -2.22 -19.64 18.09
C LEU A 30 -2.03 -21.12 18.42
N HIS A 31 -2.77 -21.65 19.40
CA HIS A 31 -2.66 -23.07 19.75
C HIS A 31 -2.93 -23.97 18.53
N LYS A 32 -2.00 -24.89 18.25
CA LYS A 32 -2.03 -25.81 17.09
C LYS A 32 -2.07 -25.08 15.74
N VAL A 33 -1.37 -23.96 15.62
CA VAL A 33 -1.15 -23.23 14.37
C VAL A 33 0.27 -23.49 13.89
N ASP A 34 0.45 -23.99 12.68
CA ASP A 34 1.75 -24.25 12.07
C ASP A 34 2.30 -23.01 11.35
N THR A 35 1.41 -22.26 10.67
CA THR A 35 1.75 -21.05 9.92
C THR A 35 0.83 -19.92 10.29
N LEU A 36 1.40 -18.76 10.60
CA LEU A 36 0.69 -17.52 10.83
C LEU A 36 0.86 -16.58 9.64
N VAL A 37 -0.25 -16.14 9.05
CA VAL A 37 -0.25 -15.10 8.01
C VAL A 37 -0.78 -13.81 8.62
N HIS A 38 0.05 -12.77 8.64
CA HIS A 38 -0.29 -11.44 9.18
C HIS A 38 -0.32 -10.42 8.06
N LEU A 39 -1.53 -10.01 7.66
CA LEU A 39 -1.77 -9.07 6.55
C LEU A 39 -2.22 -7.69 7.03
N ALA A 40 -2.17 -7.41 8.33
CA ALA A 40 -2.65 -6.16 8.89
C ALA A 40 -1.65 -5.03 8.65
N VAL A 41 -1.78 -4.39 7.51
CA VAL A 41 -1.15 -3.10 7.20
C VAL A 41 -2.24 -2.04 7.20
N ALA A 42 -2.10 -1.04 8.08
CA ALA A 42 -3.11 0.00 8.22
C ALA A 42 -2.80 1.17 7.27
N ASP A 43 -3.64 1.33 6.26
CA ASP A 43 -3.65 2.49 5.35
C ASP A 43 -5.05 3.13 5.33
N ASP A 44 -5.69 3.23 6.50
CA ASP A 44 -6.99 3.88 6.64
C ASP A 44 -6.79 5.36 6.97
N PRO A 45 -7.11 6.28 6.04
CA PRO A 45 -6.96 7.71 6.25
C PRO A 45 -7.90 8.27 7.35
N ALA A 46 -8.84 7.47 7.85
CA ALA A 46 -9.68 7.84 8.98
C ALA A 46 -8.97 7.65 10.33
N LEU A 47 -7.90 6.87 10.36
CA LEU A 47 -7.06 6.66 11.53
C LEU A 47 -5.98 7.76 11.61
N ASP A 48 -5.60 8.13 12.82
CA ASP A 48 -4.40 8.95 13.01
C ASP A 48 -3.12 8.11 12.80
N ARG A 49 -1.98 8.78 12.63
CA ARG A 49 -0.69 8.11 12.36
C ARG A 49 -0.25 7.18 13.48
N ALA A 50 -0.54 7.52 14.73
CA ALA A 50 -0.16 6.69 15.88
C ALA A 50 -0.93 5.37 15.86
N GLU A 51 -2.22 5.40 15.56
CA GLU A 51 -3.04 4.20 15.46
C GLU A 51 -2.70 3.36 14.22
N GLN A 52 -2.39 3.98 13.07
CA GLN A 52 -1.89 3.27 11.89
C GLN A 52 -0.61 2.52 12.21
N ARG A 53 0.36 3.23 12.83
CA ARG A 53 1.63 2.65 13.26
C ARG A 53 1.44 1.53 14.27
N ARG A 54 0.57 1.71 15.26
CA ARG A 54 0.26 0.69 16.25
C ARG A 54 -0.26 -0.59 15.57
N ARG A 55 -1.19 -0.47 14.65
CA ARG A 55 -1.76 -1.62 13.94
C ARG A 55 -0.73 -2.32 13.07
N THR A 56 0.08 -1.57 12.34
CA THR A 56 1.08 -2.14 11.42
C THR A 56 2.28 -2.69 12.18
N VAL A 57 2.96 -1.85 12.97
CA VAL A 57 4.25 -2.21 13.57
C VAL A 57 4.06 -3.09 14.81
N THR A 58 3.19 -2.67 15.75
CA THR A 58 2.94 -3.47 16.95
C THR A 58 2.26 -4.78 16.59
N GLY A 59 1.33 -4.77 15.63
CA GLY A 59 0.69 -5.99 15.13
C GLY A 59 1.70 -7.01 14.59
N ALA A 60 2.62 -6.60 13.72
CA ALA A 60 3.67 -7.47 13.19
C ALA A 60 4.63 -7.97 14.30
N SER A 61 5.01 -7.10 15.24
CA SER A 61 5.85 -7.45 16.36
C SER A 61 5.19 -8.49 17.28
N VAL A 62 3.93 -8.27 17.63
CA VAL A 62 3.15 -9.21 18.45
C VAL A 62 2.98 -10.54 17.72
N ALA A 63 2.69 -10.52 16.42
CA ALA A 63 2.53 -11.72 15.61
C ALA A 63 3.80 -12.59 15.64
N LEU A 64 4.99 -12.01 15.39
CA LEU A 64 6.27 -12.74 15.42
C LEU A 64 6.62 -13.24 16.81
N THR A 65 6.44 -12.42 17.85
CA THR A 65 6.73 -12.81 19.23
C THR A 65 5.79 -13.92 19.70
N ALA A 66 4.49 -13.82 19.40
CA ALA A 66 3.51 -14.84 19.73
C ALA A 66 3.78 -16.14 18.97
N ALA A 67 4.18 -16.07 17.70
CA ALA A 67 4.60 -17.23 16.91
C ALA A 67 5.77 -17.95 17.57
N ALA A 68 6.83 -17.23 17.97
CA ALA A 68 7.99 -17.78 18.64
C ALA A 68 7.64 -18.44 19.98
N ALA A 69 6.72 -17.85 20.75
CA ALA A 69 6.30 -18.35 22.05
C ALA A 69 5.39 -19.58 21.98
N THR A 70 4.70 -19.82 20.86
CA THR A 70 3.66 -20.86 20.73
C THR A 70 4.05 -22.00 19.80
N GLY A 71 5.29 -21.99 19.27
CA GLY A 71 5.79 -23.05 18.39
C GLY A 71 5.26 -22.97 16.96
N VAL A 72 4.71 -21.83 16.52
CA VAL A 72 4.47 -21.54 15.12
C VAL A 72 5.82 -21.47 14.40
N ARG A 73 5.95 -22.23 13.33
CA ARG A 73 7.23 -22.42 12.63
C ARG A 73 7.40 -21.52 11.39
N HIS A 74 6.30 -20.99 10.87
CA HIS A 74 6.33 -20.16 9.68
C HIS A 74 5.41 -18.94 9.83
N VAL A 75 5.95 -17.76 9.54
CA VAL A 75 5.20 -16.50 9.59
C VAL A 75 5.33 -15.79 8.26
N VAL A 76 4.20 -15.40 7.69
CA VAL A 76 4.13 -14.59 6.47
C VAL A 76 3.65 -13.20 6.86
N LEU A 77 4.45 -12.18 6.56
CA LEU A 77 4.14 -10.78 6.80
C LEU A 77 3.90 -10.04 5.49
N LEU A 78 2.99 -9.08 5.51
CA LEU A 78 2.78 -8.16 4.39
C LEU A 78 3.64 -6.90 4.59
N SER A 79 4.43 -6.59 3.58
CA SER A 79 5.21 -5.36 3.38
C SER A 79 4.77 -4.67 2.08
N SER A 80 5.65 -4.01 1.36
CA SER A 80 5.40 -3.40 0.05
C SER A 80 6.71 -3.24 -0.72
N ALA A 81 6.66 -3.32 -2.04
CA ALA A 81 7.79 -3.00 -2.91
C ALA A 81 8.30 -1.54 -2.74
N ARG A 82 7.50 -0.65 -2.15
CA ARG A 82 7.93 0.72 -1.81
C ARG A 82 9.15 0.78 -0.89
N VAL A 83 9.44 -0.27 -0.12
CA VAL A 83 10.63 -0.34 0.74
C VAL A 83 11.94 -0.31 -0.03
N TYR A 84 11.92 -0.63 -1.33
CA TYR A 84 13.09 -0.48 -2.19
C TYR A 84 13.44 1.00 -2.46
N GLY A 85 12.47 1.90 -2.33
CA GLY A 85 12.57 3.29 -2.76
C GLY A 85 12.50 3.43 -4.28
N ALA A 86 12.09 4.58 -4.74
CA ALA A 86 12.04 4.91 -6.16
C ALA A 86 13.22 5.82 -6.53
N TYR A 87 14.20 5.28 -7.23
CA TYR A 87 15.42 5.98 -7.59
C TYR A 87 15.71 5.83 -9.10
N ALA A 88 16.36 6.85 -9.68
CA ALA A 88 16.69 6.85 -11.10
C ALA A 88 17.68 5.71 -11.49
N ASP A 89 18.45 5.22 -10.54
CA ASP A 89 19.43 4.13 -10.69
C ASP A 89 18.88 2.74 -10.31
N ASN A 90 17.58 2.63 -10.04
CA ASN A 90 16.99 1.31 -9.80
C ASN A 90 17.09 0.43 -11.06
N PRO A 91 17.48 -0.84 -10.92
CA PRO A 91 17.27 -1.80 -11.98
C PRO A 91 15.75 -1.99 -12.22
N VAL A 92 15.39 -2.32 -13.44
CA VAL A 92 13.99 -2.52 -13.83
C VAL A 92 13.88 -3.84 -14.60
N PRO A 93 13.23 -4.84 -14.02
CA PRO A 93 12.60 -4.89 -12.69
C PRO A 93 13.60 -5.08 -11.54
N LEU A 94 13.15 -4.78 -10.31
CA LEU A 94 13.88 -5.05 -9.07
C LEU A 94 13.72 -6.52 -8.66
N PRO A 95 14.79 -7.32 -8.53
CA PRO A 95 14.69 -8.70 -8.05
C PRO A 95 14.38 -8.77 -6.53
N ASP A 96 13.93 -9.94 -6.06
CA ASP A 96 13.63 -10.21 -4.63
C ASP A 96 14.81 -9.88 -3.70
N SER A 97 16.04 -10.09 -4.18
CA SER A 97 17.28 -9.83 -3.45
C SER A 97 17.67 -8.35 -3.36
N SER A 98 16.91 -7.44 -3.97
CA SER A 98 17.22 -6.01 -3.93
C SER A 98 17.24 -5.48 -2.49
N PRO A 99 18.21 -4.61 -2.16
CA PRO A 99 18.30 -4.04 -0.82
C PRO A 99 17.14 -3.05 -0.55
N VAL A 100 16.70 -2.99 0.69
CA VAL A 100 15.81 -1.92 1.16
C VAL A 100 16.59 -0.61 1.17
N ARG A 101 16.19 0.34 0.33
CA ARG A 101 16.85 1.64 0.15
C ARG A 101 15.97 2.83 0.53
N ALA A 102 14.66 2.62 0.65
CA ALA A 102 13.74 3.68 1.03
C ALA A 102 14.14 4.30 2.37
N ARG A 103 13.91 5.59 2.50
CA ARG A 103 14.22 6.36 3.72
C ARG A 103 12.94 6.75 4.43
N PRO A 104 12.94 6.80 5.76
CA PRO A 104 11.82 7.33 6.53
C PRO A 104 11.47 8.76 6.08
N ASP A 105 10.17 9.03 5.95
CA ASP A 105 9.66 10.31 5.45
C ASP A 105 8.42 10.82 6.20
N GLY A 106 8.07 10.17 7.32
CA GLY A 106 6.89 10.50 8.12
C GLY A 106 5.59 9.89 7.61
N SER A 107 5.60 9.14 6.50
CA SER A 107 4.43 8.48 5.94
C SER A 107 4.24 7.04 6.47
N ALA A 108 3.24 6.33 5.93
CA ALA A 108 3.05 4.91 6.19
C ALA A 108 4.24 4.02 5.76
N LEU A 109 5.13 4.55 4.92
CA LEU A 109 6.37 3.86 4.55
C LEU A 109 7.27 3.59 5.76
N ASP A 110 7.32 4.50 6.73
CA ASP A 110 8.10 4.33 7.95
C ASP A 110 7.67 3.09 8.75
N ASP A 111 6.38 2.77 8.71
CA ASP A 111 5.84 1.61 9.39
C ASP A 111 6.26 0.32 8.69
N LEU A 112 6.26 0.31 7.36
CA LEU A 112 6.74 -0.81 6.57
C LEU A 112 8.23 -1.05 6.77
N LEU A 113 9.05 0.01 6.78
CA LEU A 113 10.49 -0.08 7.08
C LEU A 113 10.72 -0.64 8.49
N ALA A 114 9.92 -0.24 9.47
CA ALA A 114 10.02 -0.77 10.84
C ALA A 114 9.63 -2.26 10.90
N VAL A 115 8.63 -2.71 10.12
CA VAL A 115 8.27 -4.13 10.01
C VAL A 115 9.41 -4.94 9.38
N GLU A 116 10.02 -4.46 8.30
CA GLU A 116 11.17 -5.10 7.63
C GLU A 116 12.37 -5.25 8.60
N GLU A 117 12.70 -4.17 9.29
CA GLU A 117 13.78 -4.19 10.29
C GLU A 117 13.48 -5.14 11.46
N PHE A 118 12.23 -5.13 11.95
CA PHE A 118 11.83 -6.01 13.03
C PHE A 118 11.87 -7.48 12.59
N ALA A 119 11.40 -7.81 11.40
CA ALA A 119 11.46 -9.15 10.85
C ALA A 119 12.91 -9.65 10.71
N ALA A 120 13.82 -8.79 10.23
CA ALA A 120 15.24 -9.12 10.13
C ALA A 120 15.89 -9.35 11.52
N ARG A 121 15.48 -8.61 12.56
CA ARG A 121 15.91 -8.84 13.94
C ARG A 121 15.32 -10.13 14.51
N ALA A 122 14.02 -10.36 14.28
CA ALA A 122 13.32 -11.55 14.76
C ALA A 122 13.90 -12.85 14.18
N ALA A 123 14.32 -12.85 12.92
CA ALA A 123 14.99 -13.99 12.30
C ALA A 123 16.30 -14.39 13.05
N ARG A 124 17.00 -13.43 13.64
CA ARG A 124 18.18 -13.69 14.47
C ARG A 124 17.84 -14.12 15.89
N MET A 125 16.77 -13.55 16.46
CA MET A 125 16.35 -13.82 17.84
C MET A 125 15.57 -15.12 17.97
N TYR A 126 14.85 -15.50 16.94
CA TYR A 126 13.97 -16.67 16.89
C TYR A 126 14.27 -17.53 15.65
N PRO A 127 15.44 -18.15 15.54
CA PRO A 127 15.85 -18.89 14.34
C PRO A 127 14.97 -20.10 14.03
N GLN A 128 14.13 -20.52 14.96
CA GLN A 128 13.12 -21.57 14.76
C GLN A 128 11.86 -21.08 14.01
N VAL A 129 11.71 -19.78 13.83
CA VAL A 129 10.56 -19.17 13.12
C VAL A 129 11.02 -18.70 11.75
N GLU A 130 10.65 -19.43 10.72
CA GLU A 130 10.87 -19.05 9.34
C GLU A 130 9.94 -17.89 8.98
N THR A 131 10.48 -16.82 8.40
CA THR A 131 9.69 -15.62 8.08
C THR A 131 9.77 -15.29 6.60
N ALA A 132 8.62 -15.08 5.97
CA ALA A 132 8.47 -14.53 4.64
C ALA A 132 7.92 -13.09 4.70
N LEU A 133 8.43 -12.21 3.83
CA LEU A 133 8.02 -10.83 3.68
C LEU A 133 7.49 -10.62 2.27
N LEU A 134 6.17 -10.55 2.10
CA LEU A 134 5.56 -10.25 0.80
C LEU A 134 5.69 -8.75 0.51
N ARG A 135 6.31 -8.42 -0.62
CA ARG A 135 6.51 -7.05 -1.11
C ARG A 135 5.70 -6.82 -2.38
N PRO A 136 4.38 -6.61 -2.27
CA PRO A 136 3.58 -6.36 -3.46
C PRO A 136 3.90 -5.00 -4.09
N ALA A 137 3.76 -4.93 -5.41
CA ALA A 137 3.63 -3.71 -6.19
C ALA A 137 2.37 -2.93 -5.77
N VAL A 138 1.86 -2.03 -6.59
CA VAL A 138 0.61 -1.29 -6.26
C VAL A 138 -0.56 -2.27 -6.18
N VAL A 139 -1.05 -2.53 -4.96
CA VAL A 139 -2.20 -3.43 -4.77
C VAL A 139 -3.47 -2.75 -5.27
N VAL A 140 -4.20 -3.45 -6.13
CA VAL A 140 -5.49 -3.03 -6.72
C VAL A 140 -6.48 -4.17 -6.68
N GLY A 141 -7.76 -3.87 -6.81
CA GLY A 141 -8.82 -4.87 -6.85
C GLY A 141 -9.95 -4.53 -5.90
N ARG A 142 -10.83 -5.51 -5.66
CA ARG A 142 -12.01 -5.32 -4.81
C ARG A 142 -11.59 -5.03 -3.36
N GLY A 143 -12.16 -3.99 -2.78
CA GLY A 143 -11.91 -3.61 -1.38
C GLY A 143 -10.72 -2.68 -1.18
N ILE A 144 -9.95 -2.40 -2.23
CA ILE A 144 -8.85 -1.43 -2.17
C ILE A 144 -9.38 -0.03 -2.47
N ASP A 145 -9.41 0.81 -1.46
CA ASP A 145 -9.97 2.16 -1.60
C ASP A 145 -8.98 3.16 -2.20
N ARG A 146 -7.69 3.06 -1.87
CA ARG A 146 -6.68 4.06 -2.24
C ARG A 146 -5.36 3.42 -2.68
N PRO A 147 -5.30 2.80 -3.87
CA PRO A 147 -4.05 2.28 -4.37
C PRO A 147 -3.03 3.43 -4.57
N ALA A 148 -1.76 3.13 -4.39
CA ALA A 148 -0.66 4.09 -4.51
C ALA A 148 -0.87 5.36 -3.66
N GLY A 149 -1.38 5.21 -2.42
CA GLY A 149 -1.60 6.35 -1.53
C GLY A 149 -2.65 7.36 -2.02
N GLY A 150 -3.41 7.03 -3.07
CA GLY A 150 -4.39 7.90 -3.71
C GLY A 150 -3.88 8.68 -4.92
N ALA A 151 -2.68 8.38 -5.43
CA ALA A 151 -2.15 9.00 -6.65
C ALA A 151 -3.06 8.79 -7.87
N LEU A 152 -3.83 7.68 -7.86
CA LEU A 152 -4.80 7.33 -8.90
C LEU A 152 -6.22 7.85 -8.62
N ASP A 153 -6.48 8.56 -7.52
CA ASP A 153 -7.84 8.97 -7.12
C ASP A 153 -8.29 10.31 -7.70
N GLY A 154 -7.36 11.14 -8.13
CA GLY A 154 -7.63 12.49 -8.62
C GLY A 154 -8.44 12.51 -9.94
N PRO A 155 -9.13 13.61 -10.25
CA PRO A 155 -9.82 13.80 -11.54
C PRO A 155 -8.83 13.94 -12.70
N ARG A 156 -7.58 14.24 -12.39
CA ARG A 156 -6.44 14.25 -13.30
C ARG A 156 -5.26 13.55 -12.63
N LEU A 157 -4.42 12.91 -13.42
CA LEU A 157 -3.23 12.22 -12.96
C LEU A 157 -2.03 13.15 -13.01
N LEU A 158 -1.32 13.28 -11.90
CA LEU A 158 -0.12 14.10 -11.85
C LEU A 158 1.03 13.39 -12.55
N VAL A 159 1.70 14.11 -13.44
CA VAL A 159 2.97 13.72 -14.05
C VAL A 159 3.97 14.84 -13.82
N VAL A 160 5.14 14.51 -13.36
CA VAL A 160 6.24 15.47 -13.26
C VAL A 160 6.88 15.61 -14.64
N ARG A 161 7.01 16.87 -15.11
CA ARG A 161 7.52 17.12 -16.46
C ARG A 161 8.92 16.55 -16.65
N GLY A 162 9.10 15.85 -17.78
CA GLY A 162 10.38 15.21 -18.12
C GLY A 162 10.56 13.81 -17.54
N THR A 163 9.61 13.31 -16.77
CA THR A 163 9.64 11.92 -16.28
C THR A 163 8.78 11.01 -17.17
N LYS A 164 9.05 9.71 -17.09
CA LYS A 164 8.27 8.67 -17.78
C LYS A 164 7.81 7.65 -16.71
N PRO A 165 6.74 7.94 -15.97
CA PRO A 165 6.24 7.03 -14.96
C PRO A 165 5.87 5.67 -15.56
N ILE A 166 6.29 4.62 -14.88
CA ILE A 166 5.84 3.25 -15.13
C ILE A 166 5.04 2.77 -13.94
N TRP A 167 4.07 1.92 -14.19
CA TRP A 167 3.15 1.41 -13.19
C TRP A 167 3.10 -0.10 -13.23
N GLN A 168 3.28 -0.71 -12.08
CA GLN A 168 3.08 -2.13 -11.88
C GLN A 168 2.03 -2.34 -10.81
N PHE A 169 1.11 -3.26 -11.08
CA PHE A 169 0.01 -3.57 -10.20
C PHE A 169 0.11 -5.00 -9.66
N CYS A 170 -0.55 -5.23 -8.55
CA CYS A 170 -0.77 -6.54 -7.96
C CYS A 170 -2.26 -6.66 -7.67
N HIS A 171 -2.96 -7.53 -8.39
CA HIS A 171 -4.37 -7.77 -8.10
C HIS A 171 -4.55 -8.46 -6.76
N THR A 172 -5.60 -8.16 -6.01
CA THR A 172 -5.85 -8.76 -4.69
C THR A 172 -5.96 -10.28 -4.73
N GLU A 173 -6.47 -10.86 -5.83
CA GLU A 173 -6.53 -12.32 -6.02
C GLU A 173 -5.15 -12.91 -6.29
N ASP A 174 -4.30 -12.23 -7.03
CA ASP A 174 -2.91 -12.65 -7.25
C ASP A 174 -2.11 -12.58 -5.95
N LEU A 175 -2.31 -11.54 -5.13
CA LEU A 175 -1.71 -11.46 -3.80
C LEU A 175 -2.17 -12.62 -2.91
N ALA A 176 -3.45 -12.99 -2.97
CA ALA A 176 -3.96 -14.13 -2.22
C ALA A 176 -3.34 -15.46 -2.71
N GLY A 177 -3.17 -15.62 -4.03
CA GLY A 177 -2.44 -16.74 -4.61
C GLY A 177 -0.98 -16.79 -4.16
N ALA A 178 -0.29 -15.65 -4.14
CA ALA A 178 1.08 -15.54 -3.65
C ALA A 178 1.20 -15.92 -2.17
N VAL A 179 0.27 -15.47 -1.32
CA VAL A 179 0.19 -15.89 0.09
C VAL A 179 0.05 -17.42 0.19
N LEU A 180 -0.86 -18.00 -0.58
CA LEU A 180 -1.09 -19.43 -0.56
C LEU A 180 0.16 -20.21 -0.99
N THR A 181 0.80 -19.81 -2.09
CA THR A 181 2.05 -20.44 -2.56
C THR A 181 3.16 -20.32 -1.52
N THR A 182 3.33 -19.13 -0.90
CA THR A 182 4.30 -18.91 0.18
C THR A 182 4.09 -19.88 1.34
N VAL A 183 2.83 -20.07 1.75
CA VAL A 183 2.48 -21.01 2.84
C VAL A 183 2.74 -22.47 2.45
N LEU A 184 2.29 -22.89 1.28
CA LEU A 184 2.39 -24.29 0.82
C LEU A 184 3.84 -24.70 0.52
N ALA A 185 4.60 -23.85 -0.13
CA ALA A 185 6.00 -24.09 -0.47
C ALA A 185 6.97 -23.69 0.67
N ARG A 186 6.45 -23.13 1.79
CA ARG A 186 7.24 -22.64 2.94
C ARG A 186 8.35 -21.69 2.53
N LEU A 187 8.05 -20.78 1.63
CA LEU A 187 9.01 -19.78 1.17
C LEU A 187 9.38 -18.83 2.32
N THR A 188 10.61 -18.35 2.31
CA THR A 188 11.17 -17.47 3.34
C THR A 188 11.88 -16.27 2.72
N GLY A 189 12.16 -15.24 3.52
CA GLY A 189 12.83 -14.03 3.04
C GLY A 189 11.90 -13.08 2.30
N PRO A 190 12.47 -12.09 1.59
CA PRO A 190 11.69 -11.15 0.79
C PRO A 190 11.13 -11.82 -0.47
N LEU A 191 9.85 -11.58 -0.76
CA LEU A 191 9.13 -12.13 -1.89
C LEU A 191 8.36 -11.02 -2.59
N ASN A 192 8.78 -10.66 -3.79
CA ASN A 192 8.07 -9.68 -4.61
C ASN A 192 6.78 -10.25 -5.17
N VAL A 193 5.73 -9.44 -5.26
CA VAL A 193 4.44 -9.83 -5.84
C VAL A 193 3.96 -8.75 -6.80
N GLY A 194 3.72 -9.10 -8.05
CA GLY A 194 3.20 -8.17 -9.05
C GLY A 194 2.86 -8.86 -10.36
N SER A 195 2.05 -8.21 -11.17
CA SER A 195 1.82 -8.62 -12.55
C SER A 195 3.13 -8.58 -13.34
N GLU A 196 3.20 -9.34 -14.42
CA GLU A 196 4.41 -9.34 -15.26
C GLU A 196 4.59 -8.00 -15.97
N GLY A 197 5.85 -7.51 -15.99
CA GLY A 197 6.20 -6.24 -16.60
C GLY A 197 5.56 -5.04 -15.91
N TRP A 198 5.26 -4.01 -16.71
CA TRP A 198 4.63 -2.75 -16.26
C TRP A 198 3.90 -2.09 -17.41
N ILE A 199 3.09 -1.08 -17.11
CA ILE A 199 2.46 -0.22 -18.11
C ILE A 199 2.93 1.23 -17.96
N GLU A 200 2.91 1.96 -19.07
CA GLU A 200 3.26 3.38 -19.08
C GLU A 200 2.08 4.26 -18.63
N GLN A 201 2.40 5.48 -18.24
CA GLN A 201 1.42 6.48 -17.81
C GLN A 201 0.26 6.67 -18.80
N GLY A 202 0.53 6.65 -20.10
CA GLY A 202 -0.51 6.81 -21.13
C GLY A 202 -1.57 5.71 -21.11
N GLU A 203 -1.16 4.49 -20.78
CA GLU A 203 -2.08 3.36 -20.65
C GLU A 203 -2.93 3.48 -19.38
N VAL A 204 -2.34 3.90 -18.26
CA VAL A 204 -3.10 4.21 -17.04
C VAL A 204 -4.17 5.28 -17.29
N GLU A 205 -3.83 6.34 -18.05
CA GLU A 205 -4.77 7.38 -18.42
C GLU A 205 -5.93 6.85 -19.29
N ARG A 206 -5.61 5.98 -20.24
CA ARG A 206 -6.60 5.36 -21.12
C ARG A 206 -7.57 4.48 -20.32
N ILE A 207 -7.05 3.63 -19.44
CA ILE A 207 -7.86 2.72 -18.63
C ILE A 207 -8.76 3.49 -17.65
N LEU A 208 -8.21 4.52 -17.00
CA LEU A 208 -8.95 5.30 -16.01
C LEU A 208 -9.87 6.37 -16.65
N GLY A 209 -9.77 6.61 -17.96
CA GLY A 209 -10.49 7.69 -18.66
C GLY A 209 -10.11 9.08 -18.12
N ARG A 210 -8.86 9.26 -17.65
CA ARG A 210 -8.41 10.50 -17.00
C ARG A 210 -7.23 11.09 -17.73
N ARG A 211 -7.24 12.41 -17.86
CA ARG A 211 -6.13 13.15 -18.47
C ARG A 211 -5.07 13.47 -17.40
N ARG A 212 -3.81 13.51 -17.84
CA ARG A 212 -2.71 13.99 -17.00
C ARG A 212 -2.74 15.52 -16.82
N VAL A 213 -2.09 15.97 -15.77
CA VAL A 213 -1.59 17.33 -15.62
C VAL A 213 -0.09 17.23 -15.41
N GLU A 214 0.65 17.96 -16.23
CA GLU A 214 2.11 18.00 -16.14
C GLU A 214 2.55 19.25 -15.38
N LEU A 215 3.32 19.04 -14.31
CA LEU A 215 3.93 20.12 -13.53
C LEU A 215 5.45 20.03 -13.61
N PRO A 216 6.16 21.16 -13.65
CA PRO A 216 7.59 21.17 -13.36
C PRO A 216 7.88 20.58 -11.98
N ALA A 217 9.05 19.95 -11.81
CA ALA A 217 9.40 19.26 -10.55
C ALA A 217 9.25 20.19 -9.32
N ASP A 218 9.80 21.39 -9.38
CA ASP A 218 9.72 22.37 -8.27
C ASP A 218 8.28 22.74 -7.92
N ALA A 219 7.42 22.89 -8.93
CA ALA A 219 6.00 23.20 -8.72
C ALA A 219 5.25 22.01 -8.11
N ALA A 220 5.55 20.80 -8.53
CA ALA A 220 4.98 19.57 -7.97
C ALA A 220 5.39 19.40 -6.50
N VAL A 221 6.69 19.48 -6.20
CA VAL A 221 7.25 19.38 -4.85
C VAL A 221 6.72 20.51 -3.96
N GLY A 222 6.76 21.77 -4.40
CA GLY A 222 6.26 22.88 -3.62
C GLY A 222 4.77 22.80 -3.32
N THR A 223 3.97 22.25 -4.25
CA THR A 223 2.53 22.01 -4.03
C THR A 223 2.31 20.87 -3.02
N ALA A 224 2.98 19.74 -3.18
CA ALA A 224 2.89 18.61 -2.27
C ALA A 224 3.29 19.01 -0.84
N THR A 225 4.40 19.72 -0.68
CA THR A 225 4.89 20.23 0.62
C THR A 225 3.86 21.11 1.30
N ARG A 226 3.25 22.07 0.56
CA ARG A 226 2.20 22.93 1.14
C ARG A 226 0.96 22.16 1.55
N LEU A 227 0.48 21.23 0.72
CA LEU A 227 -0.70 20.44 1.03
C LEU A 227 -0.46 19.54 2.25
N HIS A 228 0.74 18.99 2.37
CA HIS A 228 1.13 18.19 3.53
C HIS A 228 1.20 19.06 4.79
N ALA A 229 1.87 20.21 4.75
CA ALA A 229 1.98 21.13 5.88
C ALA A 229 0.60 21.67 6.36
N GLN A 230 -0.37 21.77 5.46
CA GLN A 230 -1.75 22.18 5.79
C GLN A 230 -2.62 21.00 6.26
N GLY A 231 -2.08 19.77 6.35
CA GLY A 231 -2.83 18.58 6.69
C GLY A 231 -3.91 18.19 5.67
N VAL A 232 -3.80 18.68 4.43
CA VAL A 232 -4.70 18.34 3.32
C VAL A 232 -4.31 17.02 2.70
N SER A 233 -3.00 16.75 2.58
CA SER A 233 -2.45 15.45 2.19
C SER A 233 -1.79 14.79 3.39
N GLY A 234 -2.02 13.50 3.58
CA GLY A 234 -1.26 12.69 4.54
C GLY A 234 0.13 12.33 4.05
N ASP A 235 0.37 12.46 2.73
CA ASP A 235 1.61 12.05 2.11
C ASP A 235 2.59 13.22 1.98
N PRO A 236 3.85 13.07 2.38
CA PRO A 236 4.90 14.07 2.18
C PRO A 236 5.32 14.16 0.71
N ALA A 237 6.04 15.24 0.36
CA ALA A 237 6.49 15.48 -1.02
C ALA A 237 7.44 14.39 -1.56
N THR A 238 8.16 13.69 -0.71
CA THR A 238 9.03 12.55 -1.05
C THR A 238 8.29 11.40 -1.74
N GLN A 239 6.97 11.31 -1.53
CA GLN A 239 6.14 10.31 -2.23
C GLN A 239 6.03 10.57 -3.74
N LEU A 240 6.39 11.77 -4.22
CA LEU A 240 6.48 12.07 -5.65
C LEU A 240 7.58 11.26 -6.35
N ASP A 241 8.61 10.82 -5.64
CA ASP A 241 9.67 9.98 -6.21
C ASP A 241 9.10 8.72 -6.84
N TYR A 242 8.06 8.13 -6.23
CA TYR A 242 7.36 6.95 -6.76
C TYR A 242 6.52 7.23 -8.02
N LEU A 243 6.32 8.51 -8.37
CA LEU A 243 5.73 8.94 -9.63
C LEU A 243 6.79 9.39 -10.66
N MET A 244 8.05 9.51 -10.26
CA MET A 244 9.13 10.00 -11.11
C MET A 244 10.10 8.91 -11.53
N HIS A 245 10.37 7.96 -10.66
CA HIS A 245 11.40 6.96 -10.82
C HIS A 245 10.82 5.53 -10.81
N PRO A 246 11.48 4.58 -11.50
CA PRO A 246 11.00 3.21 -11.57
C PRO A 246 11.19 2.45 -10.25
N TRP A 247 10.24 1.58 -9.93
CA TRP A 247 10.29 0.65 -8.80
C TRP A 247 9.47 -0.63 -9.06
N ALA A 248 9.31 -1.00 -10.34
CA ALA A 248 8.71 -2.27 -10.72
C ALA A 248 9.58 -3.45 -10.27
N VAL A 249 8.93 -4.53 -9.84
CA VAL A 249 9.59 -5.69 -9.22
C VAL A 249 9.44 -6.96 -10.07
N GLU A 250 10.32 -7.90 -9.86
CA GLU A 250 10.25 -9.27 -10.42
C GLU A 250 9.95 -10.26 -9.29
N ALA A 251 8.93 -11.09 -9.48
CA ALA A 251 8.52 -12.12 -8.51
C ALA A 251 9.26 -13.45 -8.76
N GLY A 252 10.60 -13.43 -8.71
CA GLY A 252 11.44 -14.56 -9.09
C GLY A 252 11.24 -15.78 -8.21
N GLU A 253 11.29 -15.63 -6.89
CA GLU A 253 11.16 -16.71 -5.92
C GLU A 253 9.75 -17.34 -5.95
N LEU A 254 8.71 -16.54 -6.08
CA LEU A 254 7.34 -17.05 -6.19
C LEU A 254 7.14 -17.82 -7.50
N ARG A 255 7.69 -17.35 -8.61
CA ARG A 255 7.63 -18.05 -9.91
C ARG A 255 8.40 -19.36 -9.88
N ALA A 256 9.56 -19.39 -9.26
CA ALA A 256 10.31 -20.61 -9.06
C ALA A 256 9.53 -21.67 -8.24
N ALA A 257 8.64 -21.20 -7.37
CA ALA A 257 7.72 -22.06 -6.60
C ALA A 257 6.40 -22.38 -7.34
N GLY A 258 6.26 -21.97 -8.61
CA GLY A 258 5.10 -22.28 -9.44
C GLY A 258 3.93 -21.29 -9.34
N TRP A 259 4.12 -20.12 -8.71
CA TRP A 259 3.13 -19.06 -8.74
C TRP A 259 3.24 -18.22 -10.02
N GLU A 260 2.10 -17.90 -10.60
CA GLU A 260 1.99 -16.94 -11.70
C GLU A 260 0.84 -15.97 -11.44
N PRO A 261 0.98 -14.68 -11.79
CA PRO A 261 -0.14 -13.74 -11.72
C PRO A 261 -1.19 -14.12 -12.78
N ALA A 262 -2.45 -14.11 -12.37
CA ALA A 262 -3.59 -14.35 -13.27
C ALA A 262 -4.01 -13.08 -14.01
N TYR A 263 -3.63 -11.91 -13.52
CA TYR A 263 -3.99 -10.60 -14.07
C TYR A 263 -2.79 -9.91 -14.69
N THR A 264 -2.95 -9.37 -15.88
CA THR A 264 -2.02 -8.37 -16.44
C THR A 264 -2.15 -7.05 -15.66
N ASN A 265 -1.21 -6.12 -15.85
CA ASN A 265 -1.29 -4.79 -15.25
C ASN A 265 -2.56 -4.03 -15.67
N GLU A 266 -2.94 -4.17 -16.93
CA GLU A 266 -4.14 -3.55 -17.51
C GLU A 266 -5.42 -4.13 -16.91
N GLU A 267 -5.51 -5.44 -16.78
CA GLU A 267 -6.66 -6.14 -16.21
C GLU A 267 -6.81 -5.83 -14.72
N ALA A 268 -5.71 -5.84 -13.98
CA ALA A 268 -5.68 -5.51 -12.56
C ALA A 268 -6.18 -4.07 -12.31
N LEU A 269 -5.67 -3.10 -13.08
CA LEU A 269 -6.11 -1.71 -12.98
C LEU A 269 -7.56 -1.52 -13.44
N SER A 270 -7.98 -2.19 -14.52
CA SER A 270 -9.34 -2.14 -15.04
C SER A 270 -10.36 -2.70 -14.06
N SER A 271 -10.04 -3.84 -13.41
CA SER A 271 -10.87 -4.46 -12.37
C SER A 271 -11.14 -3.49 -11.22
N TRP A 272 -10.10 -2.78 -10.77
CA TRP A 272 -10.23 -1.77 -9.72
C TRP A 272 -11.06 -0.56 -10.17
N ALA A 273 -10.84 -0.07 -11.40
CA ALA A 273 -11.54 1.09 -11.95
C ALA A 273 -13.04 0.84 -12.10
N GLN A 274 -13.45 -0.35 -12.57
CA GLN A 274 -14.84 -0.75 -12.75
C GLN A 274 -15.61 -0.88 -11.44
N GLY A 275 -14.96 -1.25 -10.36
CA GLY A 275 -15.56 -1.35 -9.03
C GLY A 275 -15.87 0.00 -8.37
N ARG A 276 -15.53 1.14 -9.00
CA ARG A 276 -15.70 2.48 -8.45
C ARG A 276 -16.68 3.31 -9.25
N PRO A 277 -17.74 3.87 -8.62
CA PRO A 277 -18.54 4.89 -9.27
C PRO A 277 -17.67 6.13 -9.51
N LEU A 278 -17.68 6.66 -10.73
CA LEU A 278 -17.12 7.97 -11.05
C LEU A 278 -17.81 9.02 -10.18
N LEU A 279 -17.13 9.48 -9.14
CA LEU A 279 -17.65 10.57 -8.31
C LEU A 279 -17.49 11.88 -9.09
N PRO A 280 -18.57 12.53 -9.52
CA PRO A 280 -18.48 13.87 -10.07
C PRO A 280 -17.94 14.81 -9.00
N LEU A 281 -16.82 15.47 -9.27
CA LEU A 281 -16.23 16.45 -8.38
C LEU A 281 -17.10 17.70 -8.33
N ARG A 282 -18.04 17.76 -7.38
CA ARG A 282 -18.72 19.02 -7.03
C ARG A 282 -17.88 19.75 -5.98
N ILE A 283 -16.99 20.62 -6.44
CA ILE A 283 -16.32 21.58 -5.55
C ILE A 283 -17.29 22.74 -5.31
N THR A 284 -17.95 22.74 -4.17
CA THR A 284 -18.66 23.92 -3.70
C THR A 284 -17.70 24.66 -2.76
N VAL A 285 -16.94 25.62 -3.31
CA VAL A 285 -16.16 26.56 -2.51
C VAL A 285 -17.14 27.62 -1.99
N LYS A 286 -17.56 27.51 -0.73
CA LYS A 286 -18.22 28.59 -0.02
C LYS A 286 -17.13 29.47 0.60
N GLY A 287 -16.97 30.69 0.05
CA GLY A 287 -16.32 31.82 0.71
C GLY A 287 -14.81 31.93 0.49
N ALA A 288 -14.39 32.25 -0.73
CA ALA A 288 -13.18 33.04 -0.98
C ALA A 288 -13.42 33.85 -2.25
N ALA A 289 -13.72 35.12 -2.07
CA ALA A 289 -13.59 36.09 -3.13
C ALA A 289 -12.10 36.28 -3.41
N VAL A 290 -11.62 35.73 -4.53
CA VAL A 290 -10.29 36.06 -5.07
C VAL A 290 -10.51 36.83 -6.37
N ALA A 291 -10.30 38.10 -6.31
CA ALA A 291 -10.15 38.96 -7.45
C ALA A 291 -8.84 38.63 -8.19
N GLY A 292 -8.94 38.33 -9.47
CA GLY A 292 -7.87 38.48 -10.46
C GLY A 292 -6.90 37.30 -10.62
N GLY A 293 -7.00 36.56 -11.76
CA GLY A 293 -5.93 35.74 -12.29
C GLY A 293 -6.34 34.34 -12.75
N ALA A 294 -6.83 34.22 -13.95
CA ALA A 294 -7.42 33.00 -14.54
C ALA A 294 -6.43 31.84 -14.85
N ALA A 295 -5.16 31.91 -14.48
CA ALA A 295 -4.17 30.89 -14.83
C ALA A 295 -3.68 30.05 -13.63
N ALA A 296 -3.88 30.46 -12.39
CA ALA A 296 -3.33 29.78 -11.21
C ALA A 296 -4.30 28.83 -10.48
N GLY A 297 -5.59 28.86 -10.82
CA GLY A 297 -6.63 28.17 -10.05
C GLY A 297 -6.79 26.68 -10.33
N VAL A 298 -6.20 26.15 -11.40
CA VAL A 298 -6.44 24.75 -11.84
C VAL A 298 -5.51 23.74 -11.15
N SER A 299 -4.35 24.19 -10.69
CA SER A 299 -3.28 23.30 -10.18
C SER A 299 -3.51 22.77 -8.76
N VAL A 300 -4.30 23.46 -7.95
CA VAL A 300 -4.45 23.13 -6.51
C VAL A 300 -5.41 21.95 -6.24
N ALA A 301 -6.24 21.60 -7.22
CA ALA A 301 -7.29 20.60 -7.04
C ALA A 301 -6.82 19.12 -7.06
N LEU A 302 -5.57 18.85 -7.42
CA LEU A 302 -5.19 17.53 -7.94
C LEU A 302 -4.74 16.51 -6.91
N VAL A 303 -4.18 16.95 -5.79
CA VAL A 303 -3.68 16.03 -4.74
C VAL A 303 -4.58 16.01 -3.50
N GLY A 304 -5.34 17.07 -3.28
CA GLY A 304 -6.07 17.27 -2.02
C GLY A 304 -7.58 17.02 -2.03
N THR A 305 -8.21 16.75 -3.18
CA THR A 305 -9.68 16.77 -3.28
C THR A 305 -10.38 15.61 -2.56
N ALA A 306 -9.77 14.44 -2.50
CA ALA A 306 -10.36 13.31 -1.77
C ALA A 306 -10.35 13.56 -0.23
N ALA A 307 -9.29 14.17 0.30
CA ALA A 307 -9.16 14.50 1.71
C ALA A 307 -10.13 15.60 2.16
N LEU A 308 -10.34 16.63 1.33
CA LEU A 308 -11.26 17.74 1.63
C LEU A 308 -12.73 17.31 1.70
N VAL A 309 -13.16 16.44 0.77
CA VAL A 309 -14.54 15.92 0.77
C VAL A 309 -14.82 15.03 1.97
N ARG A 310 -13.85 14.21 2.42
CA ARG A 310 -14.00 13.36 3.60
C ARG A 310 -13.99 14.16 4.90
N ARG A 311 -13.15 15.19 5.02
CA ARG A 311 -13.12 16.09 6.19
C ARG A 311 -14.44 16.87 6.33
N ALA A 312 -15.04 17.33 5.23
CA ALA A 312 -16.34 17.99 5.23
C ALA A 312 -17.49 17.04 5.67
N ARG A 313 -17.44 15.76 5.30
CA ARG A 313 -18.41 14.74 5.73
C ARG A 313 -18.27 14.37 7.21
N ARG A 314 -17.04 14.30 7.74
CA ARG A 314 -16.77 14.00 9.15
C ARG A 314 -17.25 15.11 10.08
N ASN A 315 -17.02 16.38 9.72
CA ASN A 315 -17.52 17.53 10.49
C ASN A 315 -19.04 17.69 10.48
N ARG A 316 -19.76 17.08 9.52
CA ARG A 316 -21.23 17.02 9.52
C ARG A 316 -21.77 15.89 10.40
N ARG A 317 -21.03 14.81 10.64
CA ARG A 317 -21.45 13.71 11.53
C ARG A 317 -21.19 13.99 13.01
N SER A 318 -20.24 14.85 13.34
CA SER A 318 -19.95 15.25 14.72
C SER A 318 -20.82 16.42 15.21
N ARG A 319 -21.71 16.97 14.36
CA ARG A 319 -22.68 18.03 14.70
C ARG A 319 -24.15 17.57 14.66
N ARG A 320 -24.36 16.29 14.60
CA ARG A 320 -25.63 15.60 14.87
C ARG A 320 -25.37 14.57 15.98
#